data_df60d4e840551c6b2210a63c9719655a
#
_entry.id   df60d4e840551c6b2210a63c9719655a
#
_cell.length_a   1.000
_cell.length_b   1.000
_cell.length_c   1.000
_cell.angle_alpha   90.00
_cell.angle_beta   90.00
_cell.angle_gamma   90.00
#
_symmetry.space_group_name_H-M   'P 1'
#
loop_
_entity.id
_entity.type
_entity.pdbx_description
1 polymer ?
#
loop_
_entity_poly.entity_id
_entity_poly.type
_entity_poly.pdbx_seq_one_letter_code
_entity_poly.pdbx_strand_id
1 'polypeptide(L)'
;HSLSDGFVFVGPRSQPKRITPSPSATAVEIRSDDHAVYIRITADHDIEALTPGDASVTASGTITLTAPTVHVQGNLTVSGTIVAVDEVTGVGKNLSTHTHGGVQTGGGTTGPPT
;
A
#
# COMPACT_ATOMS: atom_id res chain seq x y z
N HIS A 1 -19.11 5.42 29.23
CA HIS A 1 -18.51 5.33 28.94
C HIS A 1 -17.71 5.78 28.32
N SER A 2 -17.23 5.75 28.33
CA SER A 2 -16.52 6.32 27.94
C SER A 2 -16.12 6.22 26.94
N LEU A 3 -16.12 6.43 26.41
CA LEU A 3 -15.70 6.53 25.58
C LEU A 3 -15.03 7.28 25.30
N SER A 4 -14.87 7.66 25.73
CA SER A 4 -14.17 8.62 25.69
C SER A 4 -13.01 8.39 25.11
N ASP A 5 -12.67 7.56 24.99
CA ASP A 5 -11.63 7.29 24.56
C ASP A 5 -11.42 7.37 23.31
N GLY A 6 -11.95 8.02 22.62
CA GLY A 6 -11.58 8.21 21.45
C GLY A 6 -11.84 7.24 20.50
N PHE A 7 -11.95 6.12 20.77
CA PHE A 7 -12.33 5.37 19.82
C PHE A 7 -13.20 4.42 20.26
N VAL A 8 -14.08 4.10 19.51
CA VAL A 8 -15.07 3.38 19.89
C VAL A 8 -15.03 2.09 19.38
N PHE A 9 -15.15 1.13 20.19
CA PHE A 9 -15.25 -0.09 19.72
C PHE A 9 -16.58 -0.37 19.53
N VAL A 10 -16.83 -1.00 18.54
CA VAL A 10 -18.08 -1.27 18.15
C VAL A 10 -18.81 -2.21 18.84
N GLY A 11 -18.24 -2.89 19.61
CA GLY A 11 -18.94 -3.86 20.27
C GLY A 11 -20.14 -3.35 20.93
N PRO A 12 -20.07 -2.50 21.73
CA PRO A 12 -21.24 -2.12 22.39
C PRO A 12 -22.01 -1.27 21.56
N ARG A 13 -23.12 -1.56 21.32
CA ARG A 13 -23.79 -0.85 20.59
C ARG A 13 -24.81 -0.25 21.19
N SER A 14 -24.74 0.60 21.85
CA SER A 14 -25.81 1.24 22.39
C SER A 14 -26.51 2.12 21.46
N GLN A 15 -26.00 2.34 20.33
CA GLN A 15 -26.57 3.27 19.46
C GLN A 15 -27.73 2.73 18.78
N PRO A 16 -28.65 3.49 18.34
CA PRO A 16 -29.81 3.01 17.64
C PRO A 16 -29.47 2.44 16.29
N LYS A 17 -28.35 2.82 15.73
CA LYS A 17 -28.07 2.35 14.44
C LYS A 17 -27.19 1.15 14.53
N ARG A 18 -27.59 0.08 13.96
CA ARG A 18 -26.80 -1.10 14.01
C ARG A 18 -25.83 -1.17 12.88
N ILE A 19 -24.76 -1.85 13.06
CA ILE A 19 -23.83 -2.14 12.00
C ILE A 19 -24.44 -3.22 11.15
N THR A 20 -24.54 -2.96 9.89
CA THR A 20 -25.14 -3.88 8.94
C THR A 20 -24.25 -4.03 7.73
N PRO A 21 -23.94 -5.21 7.31
CA PRO A 21 -24.28 -6.49 7.93
C PRO A 21 -23.63 -6.67 9.29
N SER A 22 -24.00 -7.67 9.96
CA SER A 22 -23.44 -7.94 11.27
C SER A 22 -21.94 -8.15 11.18
N PRO A 23 -21.18 -7.75 12.17
CA PRO A 23 -19.77 -7.98 12.16
C PRO A 23 -19.46 -9.46 12.15
N SER A 24 -18.33 -9.79 11.62
CA SER A 24 -17.86 -11.15 11.64
C SER A 24 -17.61 -11.62 13.07
N ALA A 25 -17.91 -12.84 13.36
CA ALA A 25 -17.59 -13.41 14.66
C ALA A 25 -16.10 -13.70 14.81
N THR A 26 -15.36 -13.71 13.71
CA THR A 26 -13.95 -14.07 13.74
C THR A 26 -13.03 -12.98 13.24
N ALA A 27 -13.55 -11.80 12.99
CA ALA A 27 -12.76 -10.69 12.49
C ALA A 27 -13.05 -9.43 13.29
N VAL A 28 -12.06 -8.56 13.34
CA VAL A 28 -12.23 -7.24 13.95
C VAL A 28 -12.26 -6.22 12.82
N GLU A 29 -13.25 -5.35 12.83
CA GLU A 29 -13.45 -4.39 11.74
C GLU A 29 -13.73 -3.01 12.24
N ILE A 30 -13.17 -2.02 11.52
CA ILE A 30 -13.61 -0.65 11.56
C ILE A 30 -14.16 -0.37 10.17
N ARG A 31 -15.38 0.07 10.07
CA ARG A 31 -16.00 0.17 8.75
C ARG A 31 -17.04 1.28 8.69
N SER A 32 -17.34 1.70 7.47
CA SER A 32 -18.45 2.61 7.23
C SER A 32 -19.78 1.86 7.38
N ASP A 33 -20.85 2.64 7.50
CA ASP A 33 -22.15 2.08 7.69
C ASP A 33 -22.58 1.16 6.59
N ASP A 34 -22.28 1.50 5.36
CA ASP A 34 -22.66 0.70 4.21
C ASP A 34 -21.64 -0.39 3.90
N HIS A 35 -20.61 -0.51 4.74
CA HIS A 35 -19.58 -1.53 4.59
C HIS A 35 -18.78 -1.37 3.29
N ALA A 36 -18.79 -0.19 2.71
CA ALA A 36 -18.02 0.03 1.48
C ALA A 36 -16.55 0.32 1.78
N VAL A 37 -16.26 0.84 2.96
CA VAL A 37 -14.90 1.14 3.38
C VAL A 37 -14.64 0.42 4.68
N TYR A 38 -13.53 -0.28 4.78
CA TYR A 38 -13.21 -0.94 6.05
C TYR A 38 -11.71 -1.18 6.20
N ILE A 39 -11.30 -1.35 7.44
CA ILE A 39 -10.03 -1.90 7.82
C ILE A 39 -10.36 -3.06 8.74
N ARG A 40 -9.83 -4.23 8.46
CA ARG A 40 -10.15 -5.39 9.29
C ARG A 40 -8.98 -6.33 9.49
N ILE A 41 -9.04 -7.07 10.57
CA ILE A 41 -8.11 -8.13 10.87
C ILE A 41 -8.92 -9.42 10.75
N THR A 42 -8.49 -10.31 9.89
CA THR A 42 -9.25 -11.53 9.61
C THR A 42 -8.84 -12.67 10.54
N ALA A 43 -9.62 -13.72 10.54
CA ALA A 43 -9.31 -14.91 11.32
C ALA A 43 -8.03 -15.59 10.84
N ASP A 44 -7.64 -15.37 9.59
CA ASP A 44 -6.42 -15.94 9.05
C ASP A 44 -5.20 -15.08 9.30
N HIS A 45 -5.32 -14.08 10.16
CA HIS A 45 -4.22 -13.20 10.57
C HIS A 45 -3.81 -12.21 9.50
N ASP A 46 -4.70 -11.87 8.60
CA ASP A 46 -4.44 -10.85 7.59
C ASP A 46 -5.01 -9.52 8.00
N ILE A 47 -4.41 -8.44 7.52
CA ILE A 47 -4.93 -7.11 7.67
C ILE A 47 -5.38 -6.64 6.29
N GLU A 48 -6.62 -6.20 6.18
CA GLU A 48 -7.16 -5.73 4.92
C GLU A 48 -7.69 -4.31 5.08
N ALA A 49 -7.43 -3.48 4.09
CA ALA A 49 -8.02 -2.14 4.03
C ALA A 49 -8.63 -1.98 2.64
N LEU A 50 -9.86 -1.55 2.59
CA LEU A 50 -10.57 -1.40 1.34
C LEU A 50 -11.29 -0.07 1.28
N THR A 51 -11.17 0.61 0.16
CA THR A 51 -11.96 1.80 -0.13
C THR A 51 -12.25 1.84 -1.63
N PRO A 52 -13.45 2.19 -2.04
CA PRO A 52 -13.71 2.44 -3.44
C PRO A 52 -13.25 3.83 -3.89
N GLY A 53 -12.84 4.65 -2.96
CA GLY A 53 -12.32 5.98 -3.24
C GLY A 53 -10.81 6.02 -3.07
N ASP A 54 -10.32 7.09 -2.52
CA ASP A 54 -8.88 7.28 -2.34
C ASP A 54 -8.43 6.84 -0.96
N ALA A 55 -7.21 6.39 -0.87
CA ALA A 55 -6.57 6.12 0.41
C ALA A 55 -5.30 6.96 0.48
N SER A 56 -5.07 7.62 1.60
CA SER A 56 -3.89 8.44 1.79
C SER A 56 -3.17 8.04 3.07
N VAL A 57 -1.86 7.92 2.98
CA VAL A 57 -1.02 7.72 4.15
C VAL A 57 0.02 8.83 4.13
N THR A 58 0.01 9.67 5.15
CA THR A 58 0.90 10.82 5.23
C THR A 58 1.67 10.77 6.53
N ALA A 59 2.96 10.90 6.46
CA ALA A 59 3.81 10.97 7.65
C ALA A 59 4.77 12.14 7.51
N SER A 60 5.03 12.85 8.59
CA SER A 60 6.04 13.89 8.59
C SER A 60 7.43 13.31 8.69
N GLY A 61 7.55 12.09 9.09
CA GLY A 61 8.82 11.36 9.11
C GLY A 61 8.87 10.35 8.00
N THR A 62 9.10 9.12 8.33
CA THR A 62 9.31 8.05 7.36
C THR A 62 8.13 7.08 7.37
N ILE A 63 7.77 6.60 6.21
CA ILE A 63 6.85 5.47 6.10
C ILE A 63 7.70 4.26 5.71
N THR A 64 7.63 3.21 6.49
CA THR A 64 8.41 1.99 6.26
C THR A 64 7.48 0.84 5.94
N LEU A 65 7.71 0.18 4.82
CA LEU A 65 7.02 -1.04 4.45
C LEU A 65 8.05 -2.16 4.42
N THR A 66 7.86 -3.17 5.24
CA THR A 66 8.81 -4.28 5.34
C THR A 66 8.07 -5.57 5.06
N ALA A 67 8.47 -6.25 4.02
CA ALA A 67 7.90 -7.54 3.64
C ALA A 67 8.86 -8.20 2.65
N PRO A 68 8.81 -9.52 2.49
CA PRO A 68 9.59 -10.15 1.41
C PRO A 68 9.23 -9.59 0.04
N THR A 69 7.98 -9.19 -0.17
CA THR A 69 7.55 -8.57 -1.41
C THR A 69 6.53 -7.48 -1.11
N VAL A 70 6.69 -6.33 -1.73
CA VAL A 70 5.67 -5.28 -1.74
C VAL A 70 5.15 -5.21 -3.17
N HIS A 71 3.87 -5.50 -3.34
CA HIS A 71 3.27 -5.57 -4.66
C HIS A 71 2.42 -4.32 -4.91
N VAL A 72 2.78 -3.57 -5.93
CA VAL A 72 2.00 -2.40 -6.36
C VAL A 72 1.31 -2.77 -7.66
N GLN A 73 -0.02 -2.77 -7.64
CA GLN A 73 -0.78 -3.13 -8.80
C GLN A 73 -1.35 -1.85 -9.38
N GLY A 74 -0.75 -1.37 -10.39
CA GLY A 74 -1.06 -0.08 -11.00
C GLY A 74 0.22 0.70 -11.24
N ASN A 75 0.10 1.98 -11.43
CA ASN A 75 1.26 2.83 -11.68
C ASN A 75 1.81 3.35 -10.36
N LEU A 76 3.12 3.49 -10.30
CA LEU A 76 3.78 4.10 -9.16
C LEU A 76 4.45 5.39 -9.63
N THR A 77 4.12 6.51 -8.99
CA THR A 77 4.74 7.79 -9.28
C THR A 77 5.54 8.22 -8.06
N VAL A 78 6.79 8.56 -8.28
CA VAL A 78 7.68 8.99 -7.21
C VAL A 78 8.23 10.36 -7.58
N SER A 79 8.02 11.35 -6.73
CA SER A 79 8.50 12.70 -7.02
C SER A 79 9.96 12.91 -6.65
N GLY A 80 10.54 11.99 -5.95
CA GLY A 80 11.94 12.06 -5.55
C GLY A 80 12.75 10.96 -6.19
N THR A 81 13.69 10.44 -5.45
CA THR A 81 14.62 9.44 -5.93
C THR A 81 14.16 8.05 -5.56
N ILE A 82 14.42 7.08 -6.41
CA ILE A 82 14.24 5.68 -6.10
C ILE A 82 15.61 5.05 -5.97
N VAL A 83 15.86 4.41 -4.84
CA VAL A 83 17.11 3.71 -4.62
C VAL A 83 16.79 2.24 -4.46
N ALA A 84 17.30 1.42 -5.36
CA ALA A 84 17.22 -0.02 -5.25
C ALA A 84 18.62 -0.52 -4.87
N VAL A 85 18.69 -1.30 -3.81
CA VAL A 85 19.97 -1.79 -3.34
C VAL A 85 20.47 -2.91 -4.26
N ASP A 86 19.55 -3.63 -4.84
CA ASP A 86 19.90 -4.76 -5.70
C ASP A 86 19.62 -4.37 -7.15
N GLU A 87 18.52 -4.70 -7.72
CA GLU A 87 18.28 -4.53 -9.13
C GLU A 87 16.89 -3.96 -9.44
N VAL A 88 16.79 -3.20 -10.49
CA VAL A 88 15.52 -2.76 -11.05
C VAL A 88 15.35 -3.43 -12.41
N THR A 89 14.27 -4.18 -12.56
CA THR A 89 14.01 -4.90 -13.81
C THR A 89 12.75 -4.32 -14.46
N GLY A 90 12.85 -3.97 -15.72
CA GLY A 90 11.69 -3.54 -16.50
C GLY A 90 11.56 -4.40 -17.75
N VAL A 91 10.41 -4.99 -17.96
CA VAL A 91 10.11 -5.84 -19.12
C VAL A 91 11.20 -6.92 -19.31
N GLY A 92 11.63 -7.52 -18.20
CA GLY A 92 12.65 -8.54 -18.25
C GLY A 92 14.07 -8.03 -18.51
N LYS A 93 14.29 -6.74 -18.42
CA LYS A 93 15.63 -6.18 -18.60
C LYS A 93 16.06 -5.52 -17.30
N ASN A 94 17.23 -5.89 -16.84
CA ASN A 94 17.78 -5.30 -15.62
C ASN A 94 18.39 -3.95 -15.92
N LEU A 95 18.23 -3.02 -15.04
CA LEU A 95 18.75 -1.68 -15.22
C LEU A 95 20.27 -1.71 -15.25
N SER A 96 20.89 -2.50 -14.41
CA SER A 96 22.34 -2.51 -14.25
C SER A 96 23.07 -3.18 -15.40
N THR A 97 22.42 -4.10 -16.11
CA THR A 97 23.14 -4.94 -17.07
C THR A 97 22.58 -4.90 -18.49
N HIS A 98 21.56 -4.06 -18.75
CA HIS A 98 21.00 -4.02 -20.10
C HIS A 98 22.00 -3.39 -21.08
N THR A 99 21.88 -3.78 -22.31
CA THR A 99 22.77 -3.28 -23.36
C THR A 99 21.93 -2.77 -24.52
N HIS A 100 22.56 -1.99 -25.33
CA HIS A 100 21.94 -1.42 -26.54
C HIS A 100 22.64 -1.97 -27.76
N GLY A 101 21.87 -2.42 -28.72
CA GLY A 101 22.44 -2.89 -29.98
C GLY A 101 22.73 -1.75 -30.94
N GLY A 102 23.45 -2.07 -31.99
CA GLY A 102 23.72 -1.08 -33.04
C GLY A 102 24.72 0.00 -32.66
N VAL A 103 25.50 -0.21 -31.61
CA VAL A 103 26.43 0.78 -31.12
C VAL A 103 27.84 0.39 -31.52
N GLN A 104 28.60 1.35 -32.00
CA GLN A 104 30.00 1.10 -32.26
C GLN A 104 30.77 1.19 -30.97
N THR A 105 31.70 0.27 -30.78
CA THR A 105 32.52 0.30 -29.57
C THR A 105 33.52 1.43 -29.64
N GLY A 106 33.84 2.00 -28.51
CA GLY A 106 34.78 3.08 -28.38
C GLY A 106 35.10 3.36 -26.93
N GLY A 107 36.03 4.25 -26.68
CA GLY A 107 36.43 4.60 -25.33
C GLY A 107 35.61 5.69 -24.69
N GLY A 108 34.70 6.28 -25.40
CA GLY A 108 33.88 7.35 -24.85
C GLY A 108 32.59 6.85 -24.27
N THR A 109 31.85 7.76 -23.63
CA THR A 109 30.53 7.46 -23.12
C THR A 109 29.52 8.28 -23.90
N THR A 110 28.28 7.84 -23.89
CA THR A 110 27.21 8.63 -24.49
C THR A 110 26.91 9.84 -23.61
N GLY A 111 26.21 10.81 -24.19
CA GLY A 111 25.65 11.89 -23.39
C GLY A 111 24.54 11.37 -22.50
N PRO A 112 24.00 12.24 -21.64
CA PRO A 112 22.90 11.81 -20.79
C PRO A 112 21.64 11.57 -21.60
N PRO A 113 20.69 10.83 -21.06
CA PRO A 113 19.44 10.59 -21.76
C PRO A 113 18.65 11.87 -21.92
N THR A 114 17.91 11.96 -23.00
CA THR A 114 17.12 13.14 -23.30
C THR A 114 15.63 12.87 -23.16
#